data_1f1f91899931e0780457a53999024fef
#
_entry.id   1f1f91899931e0780457a53999024fef
#
_cell.length_a   1.000
_cell.length_b   1.000
_cell.length_c   1.000
_cell.angle_alpha   90.00
_cell.angle_beta   90.00
_cell.angle_gamma   90.00
#
_symmetry.space_group_name_H-M   'P 1'
#
loop_
_entity.id
_entity.type
_entity.pdbx_description
1 polymer ?
#
loop_
_entity_poly.entity_id
_entity_poly.type
_entity_poly.pdbx_seq_one_letter_code
_entity_poly.pdbx_strand_id
1 'polypeptide(L)'
;MSDVSYPAPAYPGTDGGLRVERRAHPRVAEAAAHVLVVDDNEVNRDLLARRLTREGHRVALAVDGLDALAKLAADDFDLILLDIMMPGLNGFEVLERLKADEALRYLPVILISALADDDNMVKGISLGADDFLPKPFNPHILRARVGASLARKRLHDNEQRYARSLEREMEIAREIQAGFLPGQLPLISGWDMAACFLPARRVGGDFYDAFPLHEGLRIGMVVADVCDKGVGAALFMALFRSLIRAFAERMRFLDDDAAEQMRQLVDHVNGYIARTHGAANMFATLFFGILDPASGALIYVNGGHEPPIVIGETGLISRLDPTGPAVGMMAELRFRVERKSIQRGETLVIYTDGVTDARDRAANPFSEERLLALLSSAEPSAAETIARMQSAVFQHIDGATQFDDITVLAVHRS
;
A
#
# COMPACT_ATOMS: atom_id res chain seq x y z
N MET A 1 14.61 -40.77 -21.80
CA MET A 1 15.99 -41.07 -21.38
C MET A 1 16.91 -40.14 -22.14
N SER A 2 17.38 -39.10 -21.54
CA SER A 2 18.65 -38.40 -21.83
C SER A 2 18.82 -37.37 -20.71
N ASP A 3 19.72 -37.78 -19.80
CA ASP A 3 20.24 -36.98 -18.70
C ASP A 3 20.92 -35.72 -19.25
N VAL A 4 20.46 -34.57 -18.86
CA VAL A 4 21.21 -33.30 -19.02
C VAL A 4 21.71 -32.90 -17.64
N SER A 5 22.93 -33.33 -17.36
CA SER A 5 23.71 -32.97 -16.17
C SER A 5 24.30 -31.56 -16.37
N TYR A 6 23.93 -30.60 -15.54
CA TYR A 6 24.58 -29.28 -15.47
C TYR A 6 25.82 -29.40 -14.54
N PRO A 7 26.99 -28.90 -14.97
CA PRO A 7 28.18 -28.90 -14.12
C PRO A 7 28.10 -27.81 -13.05
N ALA A 8 28.48 -28.16 -11.82
CA ALA A 8 28.63 -27.25 -10.69
C ALA A 8 29.78 -26.25 -10.94
N PRO A 9 29.68 -24.97 -10.45
CA PRO A 9 30.75 -24.00 -10.59
C PRO A 9 31.93 -24.36 -9.67
N ALA A 10 33.14 -24.46 -10.26
CA ALA A 10 34.41 -24.67 -9.55
C ALA A 10 34.81 -23.37 -8.81
N TYR A 11 35.05 -23.46 -7.49
CA TYR A 11 35.69 -22.44 -6.71
C TYR A 11 37.21 -22.52 -6.87
N PRO A 12 37.94 -21.41 -7.19
CA PRO A 12 39.39 -21.42 -7.19
C PRO A 12 39.95 -21.39 -5.76
N GLY A 13 40.97 -22.23 -5.51
CA GLY A 13 41.63 -22.43 -4.24
C GLY A 13 42.33 -21.16 -3.69
N THR A 14 42.32 -21.07 -2.39
CA THR A 14 43.04 -20.13 -1.56
C THR A 14 44.55 -20.43 -1.57
N ASP A 15 45.36 -19.55 -2.20
CA ASP A 15 46.70 -19.21 -1.73
C ASP A 15 47.15 -17.89 -2.42
N GLY A 16 47.39 -16.87 -1.64
CA GLY A 16 47.89 -15.58 -2.12
C GLY A 16 47.70 -14.51 -1.08
N GLY A 17 48.73 -14.28 -0.24
CA GLY A 17 48.74 -13.26 0.81
C GLY A 17 48.31 -11.88 0.29
N LEU A 18 47.18 -11.42 0.70
CA LEU A 18 46.66 -10.08 0.44
C LEU A 18 47.45 -9.05 1.24
N ARG A 19 48.42 -8.36 0.57
CA ARG A 19 48.88 -7.05 0.99
C ARG A 19 47.66 -6.13 0.94
N VAL A 20 47.12 -5.77 2.09
CA VAL A 20 46.12 -4.72 2.21
C VAL A 20 46.78 -3.36 1.91
N GLU A 21 46.83 -2.99 0.64
CA GLU A 21 47.03 -1.60 0.29
C GLU A 21 45.83 -0.82 0.85
N ARG A 22 46.05 0.01 1.85
CA ARG A 22 45.10 1.04 2.28
C ARG A 22 44.85 1.97 1.09
N ARG A 23 43.94 1.61 0.20
CA ARG A 23 43.39 2.56 -0.77
C ARG A 23 42.75 3.68 0.05
N ALA A 24 43.34 4.88 0.00
CA ALA A 24 42.69 6.09 0.45
C ALA A 24 41.30 6.12 -0.25
N HIS A 25 40.25 6.08 0.53
CA HIS A 25 38.89 6.28 -0.01
C HIS A 25 38.94 7.59 -0.79
N PRO A 26 38.50 7.62 -2.06
CA PRO A 26 38.34 8.88 -2.77
C PRO A 26 37.40 9.73 -1.90
N ARG A 27 37.87 10.92 -1.53
CA ARG A 27 37.04 11.95 -0.91
C ARG A 27 35.88 12.14 -1.88
N VAL A 28 34.68 11.61 -1.53
CA VAL A 28 33.46 11.98 -2.19
C VAL A 28 33.40 13.49 -2.12
N ALA A 29 33.50 14.17 -3.26
CA ALA A 29 33.37 15.61 -3.30
C ALA A 29 31.99 15.91 -2.68
N GLU A 30 32.01 16.51 -1.49
CA GLU A 30 30.77 16.90 -0.80
C GLU A 30 30.05 17.84 -1.76
N ALA A 31 28.84 17.47 -2.17
CA ALA A 31 28.04 18.29 -3.06
C ALA A 31 27.87 19.67 -2.41
N ALA A 32 28.02 20.71 -3.23
CA ALA A 32 27.87 22.09 -2.79
C ALA A 32 26.51 22.29 -2.11
N ALA A 33 26.51 22.74 -0.86
CA ALA A 33 25.30 23.03 -0.10
C ALA A 33 25.02 24.54 -0.10
N HIS A 34 23.77 24.94 0.04
CA HIS A 34 23.37 26.34 0.20
C HIS A 34 23.22 26.66 1.70
N VAL A 35 24.11 27.46 2.22
CA VAL A 35 24.19 27.77 3.65
C VAL A 35 23.82 29.21 3.90
N LEU A 36 22.89 29.48 4.82
CA LEU A 36 22.53 30.80 5.29
C LEU A 36 23.39 31.12 6.53
N VAL A 37 24.11 32.22 6.50
CA VAL A 37 24.90 32.75 7.64
C VAL A 37 24.21 34.00 8.16
N VAL A 38 23.82 33.96 9.44
CA VAL A 38 23.09 35.04 10.13
C VAL A 38 23.92 35.51 11.34
N ASP A 39 24.39 36.72 11.30
CA ASP A 39 25.16 37.34 12.37
C ASP A 39 25.06 38.88 12.17
N ASP A 40 24.86 39.69 13.20
CA ASP A 40 24.78 41.15 13.07
C ASP A 40 26.11 41.79 12.78
N ASN A 41 27.22 41.12 13.13
CA ASN A 41 28.59 41.60 12.89
C ASN A 41 29.09 41.23 11.49
N GLU A 42 29.36 42.22 10.66
CA GLU A 42 29.83 42.06 9.29
C GLU A 42 31.15 41.25 9.19
N VAL A 43 32.09 41.45 10.14
CA VAL A 43 33.38 40.72 10.13
C VAL A 43 33.16 39.22 10.35
N ASN A 44 32.24 38.84 11.22
CA ASN A 44 31.89 37.45 11.48
C ASN A 44 31.21 36.82 10.23
N ARG A 45 30.24 37.52 9.63
CA ARG A 45 29.59 37.06 8.40
C ARG A 45 30.56 36.81 7.28
N ASP A 46 31.48 37.78 7.02
CA ASP A 46 32.48 37.66 5.99
C ASP A 46 33.46 36.50 6.24
N LEU A 47 33.89 36.33 7.50
CA LEU A 47 34.80 35.25 7.87
C LEU A 47 34.20 33.88 7.63
N LEU A 48 32.96 33.68 8.09
CA LEU A 48 32.21 32.44 7.88
C LEU A 48 31.94 32.20 6.40
N ALA A 49 31.48 33.20 5.66
CA ALA A 49 31.25 33.11 4.24
C ALA A 49 32.47 32.66 3.45
N ARG A 50 33.63 33.32 3.67
CA ARG A 50 34.88 32.96 3.00
C ARG A 50 35.33 31.53 3.31
N ARG A 51 35.14 31.05 4.54
CA ARG A 51 35.49 29.68 4.92
C ARG A 51 34.60 28.66 4.25
N LEU A 52 33.27 28.83 4.31
CA LEU A 52 32.29 27.94 3.67
C LEU A 52 32.42 27.89 2.15
N THR A 53 32.67 29.08 1.53
CA THR A 53 32.92 29.15 0.07
C THR A 53 34.20 28.41 -0.33
N ARG A 54 35.27 28.46 0.49
CA ARG A 54 36.49 27.66 0.24
C ARG A 54 36.27 26.16 0.39
N GLU A 55 35.25 25.75 1.14
CA GLU A 55 34.83 24.35 1.28
C GLU A 55 33.88 23.92 0.16
N GLY A 56 33.55 24.84 -0.75
CA GLY A 56 32.69 24.55 -1.94
C GLY A 56 31.21 24.81 -1.73
N HIS A 57 30.81 25.43 -0.62
CA HIS A 57 29.42 25.76 -0.35
C HIS A 57 28.98 27.08 -0.99
N ARG A 58 27.73 27.18 -1.38
CA ARG A 58 27.09 28.46 -1.73
C ARG A 58 26.60 29.12 -0.44
N VAL A 59 26.87 30.42 -0.26
CA VAL A 59 26.57 31.12 0.98
C VAL A 59 25.71 32.33 0.72
N ALA A 60 24.60 32.43 1.46
CA ALA A 60 23.82 33.66 1.58
C ALA A 60 24.06 34.29 2.98
N LEU A 61 23.98 35.61 3.06
CA LEU A 61 24.23 36.35 4.30
C LEU A 61 22.93 37.04 4.74
N ALA A 62 22.66 36.99 6.04
CA ALA A 62 21.58 37.77 6.66
C ALA A 62 22.16 38.60 7.81
N VAL A 63 21.69 39.84 7.95
CA VAL A 63 22.22 40.81 8.90
C VAL A 63 21.53 40.76 10.27
N ASP A 64 20.34 40.19 10.32
CA ASP A 64 19.53 40.02 11.53
C ASP A 64 18.51 38.89 11.36
N GLY A 65 17.73 38.64 12.39
CA GLY A 65 16.69 37.57 12.37
C GLY A 65 15.56 37.81 11.40
N LEU A 66 15.18 39.06 11.14
CA LEU A 66 14.11 39.38 10.18
C LEU A 66 14.55 39.18 8.73
N ASP A 67 15.79 39.60 8.40
CA ASP A 67 16.40 39.34 7.09
C ASP A 67 16.61 37.84 6.85
N ALA A 68 16.97 37.09 7.90
CA ALA A 68 17.04 35.63 7.83
C ALA A 68 15.72 34.99 7.46
N LEU A 69 14.64 35.35 8.14
CA LEU A 69 13.30 34.81 7.83
C LEU A 69 12.81 35.23 6.43
N ALA A 70 13.10 36.46 5.99
CA ALA A 70 12.76 36.91 4.65
C ALA A 70 13.48 36.08 3.56
N LYS A 71 14.75 35.76 3.77
CA LYS A 71 15.54 34.91 2.85
C LYS A 71 15.07 33.48 2.83
N LEU A 72 14.72 32.91 3.99
CA LEU A 72 14.17 31.57 4.11
C LEU A 72 12.79 31.40 3.43
N ALA A 73 12.03 32.47 3.36
CA ALA A 73 10.78 32.52 2.61
C ALA A 73 10.98 32.63 1.08
N ALA A 74 12.16 33.11 0.64
CA ALA A 74 12.43 33.38 -0.77
C ALA A 74 13.29 32.31 -1.47
N ASP A 75 14.09 31.55 -0.72
CA ASP A 75 15.05 30.57 -1.28
C ASP A 75 15.21 29.36 -0.33
N ASP A 76 15.57 28.22 -0.89
CA ASP A 76 15.83 26.98 -0.14
C ASP A 76 17.27 26.92 0.36
N PHE A 77 17.43 26.50 1.62
CA PHE A 77 18.74 26.34 2.25
C PHE A 77 18.92 24.92 2.80
N ASP A 78 20.19 24.50 2.87
CA ASP A 78 20.58 23.20 3.40
C ASP A 78 21.03 23.25 4.87
N LEU A 79 21.40 24.45 5.34
CA LEU A 79 21.89 24.67 6.69
C LEU A 79 21.83 26.16 7.05
N ILE A 80 21.57 26.46 8.32
CA ILE A 80 21.67 27.81 8.89
C ILE A 80 22.77 27.83 9.94
N LEU A 81 23.68 28.81 9.83
CA LEU A 81 24.56 29.26 10.92
C LEU A 81 23.95 30.52 11.52
N LEU A 82 23.47 30.46 12.76
CA LEU A 82 22.64 31.50 13.37
C LEU A 82 23.27 32.02 14.65
N ASP A 83 23.63 33.32 14.67
CA ASP A 83 24.04 33.97 15.90
C ASP A 83 22.90 34.11 16.88
N ILE A 84 23.17 33.85 18.15
CA ILE A 84 22.21 34.00 19.24
C ILE A 84 21.95 35.46 19.56
N MET A 85 23.01 36.27 19.63
CA MET A 85 22.96 37.62 20.14
C MET A 85 22.87 38.64 19.01
N MET A 86 21.66 38.89 18.55
CA MET A 86 21.38 39.89 17.51
C MET A 86 20.33 40.92 17.99
N PRO A 87 20.38 42.19 17.52
CA PRO A 87 19.37 43.18 17.85
C PRO A 87 18.04 42.86 17.18
N GLY A 88 16.95 43.24 17.85
CA GLY A 88 15.61 42.98 17.37
C GLY A 88 15.18 41.55 17.60
N LEU A 89 15.11 40.72 16.55
CA LEU A 89 14.80 39.30 16.64
C LEU A 89 16.07 38.49 16.90
N ASN A 90 16.21 37.92 18.11
CA ASN A 90 17.41 37.15 18.49
C ASN A 90 17.38 35.72 17.88
N GLY A 91 18.53 35.00 17.95
CA GLY A 91 18.67 33.69 17.34
C GLY A 91 17.74 32.63 17.91
N PHE A 92 17.35 32.66 19.18
CA PHE A 92 16.40 31.73 19.76
C PHE A 92 14.97 31.95 19.22
N GLU A 93 14.57 33.20 19.08
CA GLU A 93 13.25 33.53 18.51
C GLU A 93 13.16 33.15 17.03
N VAL A 94 14.25 33.27 16.27
CA VAL A 94 14.32 32.75 14.90
C VAL A 94 14.20 31.23 14.90
N LEU A 95 14.96 30.52 15.75
CA LEU A 95 14.91 29.07 15.88
C LEU A 95 13.51 28.56 16.23
N GLU A 96 12.84 29.16 17.21
CA GLU A 96 11.47 28.81 17.58
C GLU A 96 10.50 28.90 16.39
N ARG A 97 10.58 29.98 15.61
CA ARG A 97 9.74 30.14 14.40
C ARG A 97 10.05 29.09 13.34
N LEU A 98 11.32 28.80 13.12
CA LEU A 98 11.72 27.75 12.16
C LEU A 98 11.23 26.36 12.57
N LYS A 99 11.33 26.03 13.86
CA LYS A 99 10.90 24.70 14.34
C LYS A 99 9.37 24.57 14.46
N ALA A 100 8.64 25.68 14.52
CA ALA A 100 7.19 25.72 14.46
C ALA A 100 6.64 25.60 13.02
N ASP A 101 7.43 25.92 12.00
CA ASP A 101 7.04 25.83 10.59
C ASP A 101 7.24 24.40 10.05
N GLU A 102 6.18 23.82 9.47
CA GLU A 102 6.23 22.45 8.92
C GLU A 102 7.25 22.25 7.80
N ALA A 103 7.47 23.27 6.98
CA ALA A 103 8.41 23.21 5.85
C ALA A 103 9.87 23.37 6.30
N LEU A 104 10.11 24.18 7.35
CA LEU A 104 11.44 24.56 7.80
C LEU A 104 11.95 23.78 9.03
N ARG A 105 11.08 23.09 9.77
CA ARG A 105 11.45 22.42 11.04
C ARG A 105 12.59 21.41 10.91
N TYR A 106 12.79 20.83 9.74
CA TYR A 106 13.86 19.87 9.46
C TYR A 106 15.13 20.51 8.90
N LEU A 107 15.12 21.84 8.67
CA LEU A 107 16.32 22.57 8.30
C LEU A 107 17.29 22.61 9.49
N PRO A 108 18.54 22.11 9.34
CA PRO A 108 19.49 22.11 10.44
C PRO A 108 19.93 23.51 10.77
N VAL A 109 19.99 23.80 12.08
CA VAL A 109 20.43 25.08 12.63
C VAL A 109 21.61 24.84 13.56
N ILE A 110 22.76 25.45 13.24
CA ILE A 110 23.91 25.53 14.14
C ILE A 110 23.88 26.91 14.78
N LEU A 111 23.66 26.96 16.08
CA LEU A 111 23.72 28.22 16.83
C LEU A 111 25.17 28.65 17.06
N ILE A 112 25.41 29.96 16.96
CA ILE A 112 26.68 30.58 17.21
C ILE A 112 26.64 31.28 18.57
N SER A 113 27.55 30.95 19.51
CA SER A 113 27.53 31.53 20.85
C SER A 113 28.92 31.92 21.31
N ALA A 114 29.01 32.80 22.33
CA ALA A 114 30.28 33.08 23.03
C ALA A 114 30.76 31.84 23.83
N LEU A 115 32.06 31.70 24.02
CA LEU A 115 32.64 30.63 24.85
C LEU A 115 32.10 30.73 26.29
N ALA A 116 31.70 29.58 26.87
CA ALA A 116 31.26 29.44 28.27
C ALA A 116 29.80 29.87 28.58
N ASP A 117 28.89 29.66 27.66
CA ASP A 117 27.46 29.94 27.89
C ASP A 117 26.65 28.63 27.89
N ASP A 118 26.83 27.83 28.96
CA ASP A 118 26.19 26.51 29.11
C ASP A 118 24.65 26.62 29.14
N ASP A 119 24.13 27.71 29.72
CA ASP A 119 22.69 27.94 29.81
C ASP A 119 22.08 28.19 28.41
N ASN A 120 22.75 28.94 27.57
CA ASN A 120 22.32 29.16 26.18
C ASN A 120 22.44 27.89 25.32
N MET A 121 23.41 27.02 25.60
CA MET A 121 23.53 25.74 24.92
C MET A 121 22.37 24.84 25.29
N VAL A 122 22.04 24.68 26.56
CA VAL A 122 20.90 23.87 27.04
C VAL A 122 19.60 24.42 26.46
N LYS A 123 19.39 25.73 26.49
CA LYS A 123 18.20 26.38 25.90
C LYS A 123 18.09 26.10 24.38
N GLY A 124 19.15 26.25 23.62
CA GLY A 124 19.14 26.03 22.19
C GLY A 124 18.83 24.57 21.82
N ILE A 125 19.41 23.60 22.54
CA ILE A 125 19.09 22.18 22.37
C ILE A 125 17.59 21.93 22.64
N SER A 126 17.05 22.48 23.73
CA SER A 126 15.63 22.32 24.08
C SER A 126 14.68 22.94 23.03
N LEU A 127 15.13 23.97 22.32
CA LEU A 127 14.40 24.60 21.21
C LEU A 127 14.61 23.89 19.87
N GLY A 128 15.45 22.85 19.81
CA GLY A 128 15.67 22.04 18.62
C GLY A 128 16.82 22.49 17.73
N ALA A 129 17.82 23.22 18.26
CA ALA A 129 19.08 23.44 17.55
C ALA A 129 19.79 22.11 17.30
N ASP A 130 20.40 21.97 16.14
CA ASP A 130 21.09 20.74 15.73
C ASP A 130 22.54 20.68 16.28
N ASP A 131 23.18 21.84 16.47
CA ASP A 131 24.51 21.93 16.99
C ASP A 131 24.87 23.39 17.42
N PHE A 132 26.09 23.57 17.98
CA PHE A 132 26.62 24.86 18.43
C PHE A 132 28.01 25.11 17.88
N LEU A 133 28.33 26.38 17.58
CA LEU A 133 29.64 26.83 17.16
C LEU A 133 30.15 27.94 18.11
N PRO A 134 31.21 27.68 18.92
CA PRO A 134 31.73 28.70 19.82
C PRO A 134 32.52 29.80 19.08
N LYS A 135 32.39 31.06 19.53
CA LYS A 135 33.25 32.16 19.13
C LYS A 135 34.48 32.20 20.08
N PRO A 136 35.75 32.35 19.60
CA PRO A 136 36.16 32.50 18.21
C PRO A 136 36.11 31.23 17.39
N PHE A 137 35.79 31.34 16.09
CA PHE A 137 35.57 30.21 15.20
C PHE A 137 36.81 29.39 14.90
N ASN A 138 36.87 28.16 15.36
CA ASN A 138 37.88 27.20 14.95
C ASN A 138 37.47 26.57 13.58
N PRO A 139 38.35 26.69 12.54
CA PRO A 139 38.02 26.17 11.21
C PRO A 139 37.74 24.66 11.17
N HIS A 140 38.44 23.87 11.98
CA HIS A 140 38.25 22.43 12.03
C HIS A 140 36.93 22.05 12.68
N ILE A 141 36.53 22.78 13.74
CA ILE A 141 35.24 22.57 14.41
C ILE A 141 34.10 22.99 13.49
N LEU A 142 34.20 24.17 12.84
CA LEU A 142 33.18 24.62 11.87
C LEU A 142 32.95 23.56 10.80
N ARG A 143 34.02 23.11 10.14
CA ARG A 143 33.94 22.10 9.09
C ARG A 143 33.32 20.80 9.59
N ALA A 144 33.73 20.30 10.75
CA ALA A 144 33.18 19.05 11.30
C ALA A 144 31.68 19.15 11.59
N ARG A 145 31.24 20.28 12.19
CA ARG A 145 29.84 20.48 12.55
C ARG A 145 28.92 20.70 11.31
N VAL A 146 29.38 21.56 10.39
CA VAL A 146 28.71 21.79 9.11
C VAL A 146 28.57 20.47 8.32
N GLY A 147 29.69 19.74 8.20
CA GLY A 147 29.67 18.43 7.51
C GLY A 147 28.72 17.43 8.15
N ALA A 148 28.71 17.32 9.49
CA ALA A 148 27.79 16.42 10.21
C ALA A 148 26.30 16.81 10.02
N SER A 149 26.00 18.11 10.14
CA SER A 149 24.59 18.59 9.96
C SER A 149 24.12 18.42 8.54
N LEU A 150 24.95 18.71 7.53
CA LEU A 150 24.62 18.49 6.13
C LEU A 150 24.47 17.00 5.78
N ALA A 151 25.30 16.13 6.35
CA ALA A 151 25.16 14.69 6.16
C ALA A 151 23.82 14.17 6.71
N ARG A 152 23.40 14.63 7.89
CA ARG A 152 22.11 14.29 8.50
C ARG A 152 20.93 14.78 7.65
N LYS A 153 20.99 16.03 7.16
CA LYS A 153 19.96 16.55 6.25
C LYS A 153 19.84 15.73 4.97
N ARG A 154 20.96 15.38 4.34
CA ARG A 154 20.97 14.56 3.13
C ARG A 154 20.35 13.18 3.34
N LEU A 155 20.63 12.54 4.47
CA LEU A 155 19.98 11.28 4.82
C LEU A 155 18.47 11.44 4.92
N HIS A 156 18.01 12.44 5.66
CA HIS A 156 16.57 12.73 5.81
C HIS A 156 15.89 13.04 4.47
N ASP A 157 16.51 13.90 3.64
CA ASP A 157 15.98 14.25 2.33
C ASP A 157 15.91 13.03 1.39
N ASN A 158 16.91 12.14 1.46
CA ASN A 158 16.92 10.91 0.68
C ASN A 158 15.81 9.94 1.14
N GLU A 159 15.62 9.78 2.44
CA GLU A 159 14.53 8.97 3.00
C GLU A 159 13.16 9.49 2.55
N GLN A 160 12.95 10.79 2.61
CA GLN A 160 11.71 11.41 2.14
C GLN A 160 11.50 11.25 0.64
N ARG A 161 12.54 11.41 -0.18
CA ARG A 161 12.46 11.21 -1.64
C ARG A 161 12.13 9.75 -1.95
N TYR A 162 12.76 8.81 -1.26
CA TYR A 162 12.50 7.38 -1.44
C TYR A 162 11.07 7.02 -1.04
N ALA A 163 10.60 7.53 0.11
CA ALA A 163 9.21 7.31 0.56
C ALA A 163 8.19 7.84 -0.45
N ARG A 164 8.38 9.08 -0.95
CA ARG A 164 7.51 9.67 -1.99
C ARG A 164 7.55 8.90 -3.31
N SER A 165 8.72 8.37 -3.70
CA SER A 165 8.83 7.53 -4.90
C SER A 165 8.03 6.24 -4.75
N LEU A 166 8.19 5.57 -3.60
CA LEU A 166 7.47 4.34 -3.30
C LEU A 166 5.94 4.57 -3.23
N GLU A 167 5.50 5.67 -2.62
CA GLU A 167 4.08 6.05 -2.60
C GLU A 167 3.51 6.22 -4.01
N ARG A 168 4.28 6.86 -4.89
CA ARG A 168 3.87 7.07 -6.30
C ARG A 168 3.80 5.75 -7.06
N GLU A 169 4.78 4.85 -6.87
CA GLU A 169 4.75 3.52 -7.47
C GLU A 169 3.54 2.70 -7.00
N MET A 170 3.20 2.78 -5.71
CA MET A 170 2.01 2.12 -5.16
C MET A 170 0.70 2.70 -5.72
N GLU A 171 0.64 4.00 -5.95
CA GLU A 171 -0.55 4.62 -6.56
C GLU A 171 -0.74 4.15 -8.01
N ILE A 172 0.34 4.06 -8.78
CA ILE A 172 0.30 3.49 -10.14
C ILE A 172 -0.18 2.02 -10.10
N ALA A 173 0.33 1.22 -9.14
CA ALA A 173 -0.11 -0.16 -8.98
C ALA A 173 -1.61 -0.24 -8.66
N ARG A 174 -2.14 0.65 -7.83
CA ARG A 174 -3.56 0.77 -7.49
C ARG A 174 -4.42 1.11 -8.71
N GLU A 175 -3.98 2.07 -9.54
CA GLU A 175 -4.67 2.44 -10.77
C GLU A 175 -4.72 1.27 -11.77
N ILE A 176 -3.60 0.55 -11.92
CA ILE A 176 -3.54 -0.65 -12.77
C ILE A 176 -4.50 -1.72 -12.25
N GLN A 177 -4.51 -1.99 -10.93
CA GLN A 177 -5.40 -2.97 -10.32
C GLN A 177 -6.87 -2.60 -10.52
N ALA A 178 -7.24 -1.33 -10.34
CA ALA A 178 -8.60 -0.85 -10.56
C ALA A 178 -9.05 -1.09 -12.02
N GLY A 179 -8.14 -1.05 -12.98
CA GLY A 179 -8.41 -1.38 -14.39
C GLY A 179 -8.71 -2.87 -14.64
N PHE A 180 -8.34 -3.77 -13.73
CA PHE A 180 -8.73 -5.18 -13.81
C PHE A 180 -10.14 -5.44 -13.26
N LEU A 181 -10.66 -4.61 -12.37
CA LEU A 181 -12.02 -4.78 -11.86
C LEU A 181 -13.05 -4.29 -12.91
N PRO A 182 -14.28 -4.85 -12.91
CA PRO A 182 -15.29 -4.42 -13.87
C PRO A 182 -15.72 -2.97 -13.60
N GLY A 183 -15.59 -2.11 -14.61
CA GLY A 183 -16.03 -0.71 -14.52
C GLY A 183 -17.56 -0.58 -14.40
N GLN A 184 -18.29 -1.56 -14.91
CA GLN A 184 -19.75 -1.67 -14.80
C GLN A 184 -20.15 -3.14 -14.69
N LEU A 185 -21.13 -3.42 -13.84
CA LEU A 185 -21.76 -4.74 -13.74
C LEU A 185 -22.77 -4.93 -14.87
N PRO A 186 -23.06 -6.18 -15.30
CA PRO A 186 -24.05 -6.46 -16.31
C PRO A 186 -25.44 -5.95 -15.92
N LEU A 187 -26.09 -5.25 -16.85
CA LEU A 187 -27.50 -4.86 -16.70
C LEU A 187 -28.39 -5.98 -17.27
N ILE A 188 -29.16 -6.62 -16.42
CA ILE A 188 -29.98 -7.76 -16.76
C ILE A 188 -31.44 -7.48 -16.33
N SER A 189 -32.40 -7.67 -17.25
CA SER A 189 -33.80 -7.46 -16.91
C SER A 189 -34.26 -8.41 -15.80
N GLY A 190 -34.89 -7.88 -14.76
CA GLY A 190 -35.33 -8.64 -13.59
C GLY A 190 -34.20 -9.01 -12.59
N TRP A 191 -33.03 -8.42 -12.73
CA TRP A 191 -31.91 -8.60 -11.81
C TRP A 191 -31.28 -7.29 -11.48
N ASP A 192 -30.89 -7.12 -10.21
CA ASP A 192 -30.11 -6.00 -9.71
C ASP A 192 -28.79 -6.54 -9.15
N MET A 193 -27.66 -5.93 -9.56
CA MET A 193 -26.33 -6.33 -9.14
C MET A 193 -25.58 -5.15 -8.57
N ALA A 194 -24.93 -5.34 -7.45
CA ALA A 194 -24.02 -4.37 -6.86
C ALA A 194 -22.77 -5.06 -6.34
N ALA A 195 -21.66 -4.34 -6.32
CA ALA A 195 -20.40 -4.82 -5.77
C ALA A 195 -19.66 -3.72 -5.02
N CYS A 196 -18.85 -4.13 -4.05
CA CYS A 196 -17.92 -3.25 -3.40
C CYS A 196 -16.56 -3.96 -3.23
N PHE A 197 -15.48 -3.19 -3.35
CA PHE A 197 -14.12 -3.63 -3.09
C PHE A 197 -13.39 -2.52 -2.33
N LEU A 198 -12.89 -2.86 -1.16
CA LEU A 198 -12.20 -1.95 -0.25
C LEU A 198 -10.90 -2.61 0.19
N PRO A 199 -9.77 -2.31 -0.45
CA PRO A 199 -8.50 -2.91 -0.08
C PRO A 199 -8.01 -2.38 1.28
N ALA A 200 -7.45 -3.26 2.11
CA ALA A 200 -6.85 -2.91 3.40
C ALA A 200 -5.54 -2.13 3.25
N ARG A 201 -4.86 -2.31 2.12
CA ARG A 201 -3.62 -1.62 1.74
C ARG A 201 -3.84 -0.81 0.46
N ARG A 202 -2.76 -0.29 -0.13
CA ARG A 202 -2.84 0.44 -1.42
C ARG A 202 -3.34 -0.44 -2.56
N VAL A 203 -3.02 -1.73 -2.53
CA VAL A 203 -3.49 -2.78 -3.44
C VAL A 203 -3.89 -4.00 -2.64
N GLY A 204 -4.88 -4.78 -3.12
CA GLY A 204 -5.44 -5.94 -2.46
C GLY A 204 -5.24 -7.25 -3.22
N GLY A 205 -5.45 -8.38 -2.52
CA GLY A 205 -5.51 -9.71 -3.10
C GLY A 205 -6.89 -10.07 -3.62
N ASP A 206 -7.91 -9.50 -3.03
CA ASP A 206 -9.30 -9.73 -3.37
C ASP A 206 -9.68 -9.23 -4.76
N PHE A 207 -10.66 -9.89 -5.35
CA PHE A 207 -11.35 -9.35 -6.52
C PHE A 207 -12.76 -9.90 -6.67
N TYR A 208 -13.57 -9.16 -7.41
CA TYR A 208 -14.82 -9.62 -7.95
C TYR A 208 -14.87 -9.44 -9.45
N ASP A 209 -15.68 -10.23 -10.13
CA ASP A 209 -16.04 -10.02 -11.53
C ASP A 209 -17.47 -10.48 -11.77
N ALA A 210 -18.18 -9.78 -12.65
CA ALA A 210 -19.45 -10.23 -13.20
C ALA A 210 -19.49 -9.84 -14.68
N PHE A 211 -19.72 -10.81 -15.54
CA PHE A 211 -19.61 -10.60 -16.99
C PHE A 211 -20.62 -11.45 -17.76
N PRO A 212 -21.15 -10.89 -18.87
CA PRO A 212 -22.03 -11.63 -19.74
C PRO A 212 -21.27 -12.69 -20.53
N LEU A 213 -21.90 -13.84 -20.70
CA LEU A 213 -21.47 -14.93 -21.57
C LEU A 213 -22.56 -15.16 -22.62
N HIS A 214 -22.16 -15.45 -23.85
CA HIS A 214 -23.10 -15.74 -24.97
C HIS A 214 -24.17 -14.67 -25.13
N GLU A 215 -23.76 -13.42 -25.33
CA GLU A 215 -24.70 -12.30 -25.54
C GLU A 215 -25.69 -12.08 -24.36
N GLY A 216 -25.27 -12.48 -23.14
CA GLY A 216 -26.10 -12.31 -21.94
C GLY A 216 -27.02 -13.46 -21.61
N LEU A 217 -26.96 -14.57 -22.36
CA LEU A 217 -27.71 -15.78 -22.03
C LEU A 217 -27.23 -16.45 -20.73
N ARG A 218 -26.01 -16.18 -20.34
CA ARG A 218 -25.41 -16.61 -19.06
C ARG A 218 -24.60 -15.47 -18.46
N ILE A 219 -24.49 -15.47 -17.16
CA ILE A 219 -23.68 -14.50 -16.42
C ILE A 219 -22.66 -15.25 -15.58
N GLY A 220 -21.39 -15.01 -15.85
CA GLY A 220 -20.31 -15.44 -14.98
C GLY A 220 -20.14 -14.49 -13.80
N MET A 221 -20.02 -15.04 -12.61
CA MET A 221 -19.80 -14.29 -11.35
C MET A 221 -18.62 -14.89 -10.61
N VAL A 222 -17.69 -14.05 -10.16
CA VAL A 222 -16.49 -14.45 -9.44
C VAL A 222 -16.31 -13.54 -8.23
N VAL A 223 -16.03 -14.13 -7.07
CA VAL A 223 -15.41 -13.46 -5.93
C VAL A 223 -14.29 -14.36 -5.45
N ALA A 224 -13.13 -13.80 -5.24
CA ALA A 224 -11.98 -14.55 -4.79
C ALA A 224 -11.07 -13.70 -3.91
N ASP A 225 -10.37 -14.39 -3.01
CA ASP A 225 -9.34 -13.83 -2.16
C ASP A 225 -8.04 -14.61 -2.40
N VAL A 226 -7.01 -13.89 -2.84
CA VAL A 226 -5.66 -14.43 -3.07
C VAL A 226 -4.88 -14.34 -1.77
N CYS A 227 -4.33 -15.47 -1.34
CA CYS A 227 -3.48 -15.52 -0.15
C CYS A 227 -2.34 -14.49 -0.20
N ASP A 228 -1.90 -14.01 0.99
CA ASP A 228 -0.94 -12.91 1.14
C ASP A 228 -1.55 -11.51 0.81
N LYS A 229 -0.78 -10.45 0.99
CA LYS A 229 -1.24 -9.05 0.83
C LYS A 229 -0.22 -8.21 0.07
N GLY A 230 -0.71 -7.18 -0.61
CA GLY A 230 0.11 -6.23 -1.33
C GLY A 230 0.36 -6.60 -2.78
N VAL A 231 1.48 -6.15 -3.37
CA VAL A 231 1.72 -6.22 -4.82
C VAL A 231 1.73 -7.66 -5.35
N GLY A 232 2.27 -8.62 -4.59
CA GLY A 232 2.28 -10.03 -4.97
C GLY A 232 0.87 -10.58 -5.17
N ALA A 233 0.01 -10.43 -4.15
CA ALA A 233 -1.39 -10.84 -4.21
C ALA A 233 -2.15 -10.13 -5.33
N ALA A 234 -1.95 -8.82 -5.52
CA ALA A 234 -2.58 -8.05 -6.60
C ALA A 234 -2.20 -8.55 -8.00
N LEU A 235 -0.96 -8.98 -8.23
CA LEU A 235 -0.55 -9.57 -9.51
C LEU A 235 -1.20 -10.93 -9.75
N PHE A 236 -1.29 -11.77 -8.71
CA PHE A 236 -1.98 -13.06 -8.80
C PHE A 236 -3.50 -12.89 -8.97
N MET A 237 -4.10 -11.89 -8.32
CA MET A 237 -5.49 -11.50 -8.56
C MET A 237 -5.75 -11.25 -10.06
N ALA A 238 -4.91 -10.41 -10.69
CA ALA A 238 -5.03 -10.11 -12.12
C ALA A 238 -4.88 -11.38 -12.99
N LEU A 239 -3.96 -12.27 -12.62
CA LEU A 239 -3.76 -13.56 -13.29
C LEU A 239 -4.98 -14.48 -13.13
N PHE A 240 -5.45 -14.73 -11.91
CA PHE A 240 -6.64 -15.57 -11.65
C PHE A 240 -7.85 -15.08 -12.41
N ARG A 241 -8.16 -13.79 -12.28
CA ARG A 241 -9.31 -13.17 -12.96
C ARG A 241 -9.20 -13.32 -14.48
N SER A 242 -8.04 -13.04 -15.07
CA SER A 242 -7.82 -13.14 -16.52
C SER A 242 -7.96 -14.56 -17.03
N LEU A 243 -7.42 -15.55 -16.32
CA LEU A 243 -7.55 -16.95 -16.68
C LEU A 243 -9.01 -17.42 -16.61
N ILE A 244 -9.71 -17.14 -15.51
CA ILE A 244 -11.11 -17.54 -15.35
C ILE A 244 -11.95 -16.95 -16.48
N ARG A 245 -11.82 -15.66 -16.75
CA ARG A 245 -12.59 -14.99 -17.80
C ARG A 245 -12.27 -15.52 -19.19
N ALA A 246 -10.99 -15.67 -19.53
CA ALA A 246 -10.57 -16.16 -20.83
C ALA A 246 -11.02 -17.61 -21.10
N PHE A 247 -11.02 -18.47 -20.09
CA PHE A 247 -11.54 -19.82 -20.23
C PHE A 247 -13.07 -19.83 -20.26
N ALA A 248 -13.77 -19.03 -19.45
CA ALA A 248 -15.22 -18.95 -19.43
C ALA A 248 -15.81 -18.49 -20.77
N GLU A 249 -15.20 -17.49 -21.41
CA GLU A 249 -15.64 -16.96 -22.71
C GLU A 249 -15.55 -18.01 -23.85
N ARG A 250 -14.74 -19.05 -23.70
CA ARG A 250 -14.57 -20.14 -24.67
C ARG A 250 -15.56 -21.30 -24.49
N MET A 251 -16.21 -21.38 -23.33
CA MET A 251 -17.12 -22.47 -22.95
C MET A 251 -18.58 -22.00 -23.11
N ARG A 252 -19.46 -22.90 -23.50
CA ARG A 252 -20.86 -22.50 -23.87
C ARG A 252 -21.79 -22.39 -22.68
N PHE A 253 -21.69 -23.26 -21.68
CA PHE A 253 -22.56 -23.33 -20.50
C PHE A 253 -24.08 -23.35 -20.81
N LEU A 254 -24.44 -23.76 -22.01
CA LEU A 254 -25.83 -23.71 -22.50
C LEU A 254 -26.51 -25.08 -22.46
N ASP A 255 -25.71 -26.14 -22.46
CA ASP A 255 -26.19 -27.52 -22.61
C ASP A 255 -26.15 -28.29 -21.27
N ASP A 256 -26.54 -29.55 -21.29
CA ASP A 256 -26.56 -30.45 -20.12
C ASP A 256 -25.15 -30.63 -19.49
N ASP A 257 -24.09 -30.41 -20.25
CA ASP A 257 -22.68 -30.48 -19.80
C ASP A 257 -22.15 -29.19 -19.23
N ALA A 258 -22.97 -28.17 -18.97
CA ALA A 258 -22.51 -26.91 -18.36
C ALA A 258 -21.77 -27.14 -17.04
N ALA A 259 -22.18 -28.10 -16.21
CA ALA A 259 -21.52 -28.43 -14.97
C ALA A 259 -20.13 -29.07 -15.22
N GLU A 260 -19.98 -29.93 -16.21
CA GLU A 260 -18.71 -30.52 -16.58
C GLU A 260 -17.76 -29.48 -17.17
N GLN A 261 -18.26 -28.56 -18.00
CA GLN A 261 -17.47 -27.43 -18.51
C GLN A 261 -16.96 -26.53 -17.39
N MET A 262 -17.80 -26.22 -16.40
CA MET A 262 -17.39 -25.45 -15.21
C MET A 262 -16.29 -26.17 -14.43
N ARG A 263 -16.45 -27.47 -14.18
CA ARG A 263 -15.43 -28.27 -13.50
C ARG A 263 -14.11 -28.25 -14.26
N GLN A 264 -14.14 -28.46 -15.58
CA GLN A 264 -12.95 -28.42 -16.43
C GLN A 264 -12.26 -27.07 -16.39
N LEU A 265 -13.02 -25.96 -16.39
CA LEU A 265 -12.48 -24.62 -16.27
C LEU A 265 -11.69 -24.47 -14.97
N VAL A 266 -12.33 -24.78 -13.83
CA VAL A 266 -11.69 -24.62 -12.52
C VAL A 266 -10.49 -25.56 -12.37
N ASP A 267 -10.60 -26.82 -12.82
CA ASP A 267 -9.47 -27.78 -12.84
C ASP A 267 -8.30 -27.25 -13.70
N HIS A 268 -8.57 -26.62 -14.85
CA HIS A 268 -7.52 -26.02 -15.69
C HIS A 268 -6.84 -24.85 -15.03
N VAL A 269 -7.60 -23.91 -14.44
CA VAL A 269 -7.05 -22.76 -13.70
C VAL A 269 -6.21 -23.26 -12.54
N ASN A 270 -6.75 -24.16 -11.72
CA ASN A 270 -6.06 -24.78 -10.60
C ASN A 270 -4.73 -25.42 -11.04
N GLY A 271 -4.79 -26.29 -12.04
CA GLY A 271 -3.62 -27.00 -12.55
C GLY A 271 -2.57 -26.05 -13.15
N TYR A 272 -2.99 -24.99 -13.83
CA TYR A 272 -2.07 -23.98 -14.36
C TYR A 272 -1.32 -23.25 -13.24
N ILE A 273 -2.05 -22.72 -12.26
CA ILE A 273 -1.46 -21.99 -11.12
C ILE A 273 -0.51 -22.90 -10.33
N ALA A 274 -0.98 -24.07 -9.92
CA ALA A 274 -0.18 -24.98 -9.10
C ALA A 274 1.10 -25.48 -9.80
N ARG A 275 1.04 -25.77 -11.11
CA ARG A 275 2.24 -26.25 -11.86
C ARG A 275 3.18 -25.13 -12.24
N THR A 276 2.65 -23.95 -12.61
CA THR A 276 3.47 -22.86 -13.17
C THR A 276 4.00 -21.94 -12.06
N HIS A 277 3.21 -21.76 -11.00
CA HIS A 277 3.49 -20.80 -9.94
C HIS A 277 3.59 -21.45 -8.54
N GLY A 278 3.64 -22.78 -8.46
CA GLY A 278 3.69 -23.50 -7.18
C GLY A 278 4.86 -23.09 -6.27
N ALA A 279 6.00 -22.66 -6.84
CA ALA A 279 7.14 -22.16 -6.07
C ALA A 279 6.84 -20.85 -5.31
N ALA A 280 5.84 -20.09 -5.76
CA ALA A 280 5.40 -18.86 -5.10
C ALA A 280 4.45 -19.12 -3.92
N ASN A 281 3.97 -20.37 -3.74
CA ASN A 281 2.95 -20.76 -2.75
C ASN A 281 1.68 -19.89 -2.77
N MET A 282 1.32 -19.41 -3.96
CA MET A 282 0.15 -18.54 -4.16
C MET A 282 -1.06 -19.37 -4.55
N PHE A 283 -2.15 -19.20 -3.83
CA PHE A 283 -3.44 -19.82 -4.07
C PHE A 283 -4.55 -18.81 -3.78
N ALA A 284 -5.77 -19.13 -4.16
CA ALA A 284 -6.91 -18.27 -3.87
C ALA A 284 -8.11 -19.09 -3.37
N THR A 285 -8.84 -18.56 -2.40
CA THR A 285 -10.21 -18.98 -2.18
C THR A 285 -11.06 -18.40 -3.31
N LEU A 286 -12.01 -19.18 -3.84
CA LEU A 286 -12.74 -18.80 -5.05
C LEU A 286 -14.19 -19.23 -4.99
N PHE A 287 -15.11 -18.30 -5.14
CA PHE A 287 -16.45 -18.60 -5.61
C PHE A 287 -16.58 -18.27 -7.09
N PHE A 288 -16.94 -19.26 -7.92
CA PHE A 288 -17.25 -19.07 -9.33
C PHE A 288 -18.63 -19.64 -9.65
N GLY A 289 -19.52 -18.77 -10.11
CA GLY A 289 -20.91 -19.11 -10.47
C GLY A 289 -21.27 -18.73 -11.90
N ILE A 290 -22.08 -19.55 -12.55
CA ILE A 290 -22.72 -19.25 -13.83
C ILE A 290 -24.23 -19.23 -13.61
N LEU A 291 -24.81 -18.05 -13.77
CA LEU A 291 -26.24 -17.80 -13.63
C LEU A 291 -26.94 -17.85 -14.99
N ASP A 292 -28.06 -18.56 -15.04
CA ASP A 292 -29.05 -18.42 -16.10
C ASP A 292 -30.09 -17.37 -15.68
N PRO A 293 -30.08 -16.16 -16.26
CA PRO A 293 -31.01 -15.12 -15.83
C PRO A 293 -32.48 -15.42 -16.10
N ALA A 294 -32.78 -16.21 -17.10
CA ALA A 294 -34.17 -16.54 -17.47
C ALA A 294 -34.83 -17.44 -16.42
N SER A 295 -34.12 -18.49 -16.01
CA SER A 295 -34.69 -19.46 -15.04
C SER A 295 -34.31 -19.14 -13.59
N GLY A 296 -33.19 -18.43 -13.36
CA GLY A 296 -32.58 -18.25 -12.04
C GLY A 296 -31.72 -19.44 -11.62
N ALA A 297 -31.49 -20.39 -12.52
CA ALA A 297 -30.60 -21.51 -12.23
C ALA A 297 -29.14 -21.03 -12.12
N LEU A 298 -28.46 -21.42 -11.05
CA LEU A 298 -27.07 -21.14 -10.75
C LEU A 298 -26.34 -22.48 -10.66
N ILE A 299 -25.29 -22.67 -11.44
CA ILE A 299 -24.25 -23.67 -11.17
C ILE A 299 -23.04 -22.99 -10.57
N TYR A 300 -22.37 -23.63 -9.61
CA TYR A 300 -21.25 -23.00 -8.94
C TYR A 300 -20.18 -23.98 -8.47
N VAL A 301 -18.98 -23.46 -8.33
CA VAL A 301 -17.87 -24.03 -7.56
C VAL A 301 -17.52 -23.05 -6.45
N ASN A 302 -17.43 -23.56 -5.22
CA ASN A 302 -16.85 -22.86 -4.08
C ASN A 302 -15.54 -23.56 -3.68
N GLY A 303 -14.43 -22.99 -4.11
CA GLY A 303 -13.07 -23.46 -3.83
C GLY A 303 -12.54 -22.89 -2.53
N GLY A 304 -13.05 -23.35 -1.38
CA GLY A 304 -12.59 -22.94 -0.05
C GLY A 304 -12.90 -21.49 0.31
N HIS A 305 -13.81 -20.85 -0.40
CA HIS A 305 -14.23 -19.48 -0.14
C HIS A 305 -15.33 -19.43 0.93
N GLU A 306 -15.49 -18.27 1.58
CA GLU A 306 -16.60 -18.04 2.50
C GLU A 306 -17.93 -18.44 1.87
N PRO A 307 -18.79 -19.23 2.57
CA PRO A 307 -20.03 -19.71 1.98
C PRO A 307 -20.97 -18.55 1.63
N PRO A 308 -21.25 -18.29 0.32
CA PRO A 308 -22.21 -17.28 -0.05
C PRO A 308 -23.59 -17.52 0.58
N ILE A 309 -24.28 -16.44 0.87
CA ILE A 309 -25.57 -16.45 1.56
C ILE A 309 -26.67 -16.12 0.56
N VAL A 310 -27.73 -16.90 0.55
CA VAL A 310 -28.98 -16.60 -0.18
C VAL A 310 -30.03 -16.16 0.83
N ILE A 311 -30.49 -14.92 0.70
CA ILE A 311 -31.51 -14.30 1.56
C ILE A 311 -32.84 -14.36 0.82
N GLY A 312 -33.88 -14.98 1.39
CA GLY A 312 -35.21 -15.00 0.84
C GLY A 312 -36.06 -13.84 1.36
N GLU A 313 -37.22 -13.62 0.69
CA GLU A 313 -38.23 -12.61 1.09
C GLU A 313 -38.67 -12.73 2.56
N THR A 314 -38.72 -13.95 3.08
CA THR A 314 -39.10 -14.23 4.48
C THR A 314 -37.95 -14.14 5.47
N GLY A 315 -36.75 -13.70 5.03
CA GLY A 315 -35.56 -13.72 5.83
C GLY A 315 -34.91 -15.11 6.00
N LEU A 316 -35.42 -16.13 5.27
CA LEU A 316 -34.83 -17.47 5.30
C LEU A 316 -33.45 -17.45 4.68
N ILE A 317 -32.43 -17.88 5.43
CA ILE A 317 -31.04 -17.92 5.02
C ILE A 317 -30.67 -19.33 4.57
N SER A 318 -30.09 -19.46 3.38
CA SER A 318 -29.38 -20.66 2.95
C SER A 318 -27.97 -20.33 2.54
N ARG A 319 -27.07 -21.29 2.68
CA ARG A 319 -25.62 -21.12 2.41
C ARG A 319 -25.20 -22.00 1.24
N LEU A 320 -24.21 -21.54 0.48
CA LEU A 320 -23.59 -22.30 -0.60
C LEU A 320 -22.23 -22.81 -0.13
N ASP A 321 -22.24 -24.02 0.45
CA ASP A 321 -21.05 -24.61 1.09
C ASP A 321 -19.89 -24.83 0.12
N PRO A 322 -18.63 -24.93 0.64
CA PRO A 322 -17.48 -25.26 -0.18
C PRO A 322 -17.62 -26.59 -0.92
N THR A 323 -17.24 -26.60 -2.20
CA THR A 323 -17.28 -27.76 -3.09
C THR A 323 -15.91 -28.36 -3.38
N GLY A 324 -14.85 -27.68 -2.91
CA GLY A 324 -13.46 -28.07 -3.03
C GLY A 324 -12.56 -27.16 -2.19
N PRO A 325 -11.27 -27.45 -2.12
CA PRO A 325 -10.29 -26.60 -1.42
C PRO A 325 -9.94 -25.36 -2.26
N ALA A 326 -9.11 -24.45 -1.72
CA ALA A 326 -8.61 -23.27 -2.43
C ALA A 326 -7.90 -23.63 -3.74
N VAL A 327 -8.07 -22.80 -4.75
CA VAL A 327 -7.59 -23.00 -6.12
C VAL A 327 -6.10 -22.61 -6.22
N GLY A 328 -5.29 -23.48 -6.79
CA GLY A 328 -3.84 -23.24 -6.95
C GLY A 328 -2.96 -23.92 -5.90
N MET A 329 -3.54 -24.52 -4.87
CA MET A 329 -2.76 -25.20 -3.81
C MET A 329 -2.04 -26.46 -4.32
N MET A 330 -2.73 -27.34 -5.05
CA MET A 330 -2.21 -28.60 -5.56
C MET A 330 -2.77 -28.89 -6.96
N ALA A 331 -1.93 -29.39 -7.87
CA ALA A 331 -2.28 -29.54 -9.28
C ALA A 331 -3.40 -30.57 -9.56
N GLU A 332 -3.53 -31.60 -8.71
CA GLU A 332 -4.42 -32.76 -8.95
C GLU A 332 -5.75 -32.66 -8.19
N LEU A 333 -6.09 -31.45 -7.65
CA LEU A 333 -7.38 -31.25 -7.00
C LEU A 333 -8.52 -31.32 -8.04
N ARG A 334 -9.64 -31.85 -7.59
CA ARG A 334 -10.89 -31.86 -8.36
C ARG A 334 -11.97 -31.15 -7.57
N PHE A 335 -12.76 -30.34 -8.29
CA PHE A 335 -13.83 -29.55 -7.72
C PHE A 335 -15.18 -30.16 -8.08
N ARG A 336 -16.10 -30.16 -7.12
CA ARG A 336 -17.49 -30.54 -7.38
C ARG A 336 -18.23 -29.31 -7.86
N VAL A 337 -19.19 -29.51 -8.75
CA VAL A 337 -20.12 -28.45 -9.19
C VAL A 337 -21.46 -28.71 -8.55
N GLU A 338 -21.97 -27.70 -7.85
CA GLU A 338 -23.27 -27.73 -7.21
C GLU A 338 -24.26 -26.83 -7.95
N ARG A 339 -25.56 -27.02 -7.67
CA ARG A 339 -26.63 -26.30 -8.31
C ARG A 339 -27.53 -25.65 -7.28
N LYS A 340 -27.93 -24.41 -7.54
CA LYS A 340 -28.90 -23.67 -6.75
C LYS A 340 -29.86 -22.97 -7.71
N SER A 341 -31.11 -22.75 -7.30
CA SER A 341 -32.01 -21.84 -8.00
C SER A 341 -32.22 -20.61 -7.13
N ILE A 342 -32.03 -19.44 -7.71
CA ILE A 342 -32.31 -18.14 -7.06
C ILE A 342 -33.72 -17.75 -7.49
N GLN A 343 -34.63 -17.69 -6.52
CA GLN A 343 -36.05 -17.36 -6.78
C GLN A 343 -36.21 -15.83 -6.85
N ARG A 344 -37.41 -15.41 -7.35
CA ARG A 344 -37.79 -13.99 -7.30
C ARG A 344 -37.89 -13.54 -5.83
N GLY A 345 -37.38 -12.32 -5.54
CA GLY A 345 -37.27 -11.78 -4.19
C GLY A 345 -36.08 -12.32 -3.39
N GLU A 346 -35.25 -13.20 -3.96
CA GLU A 346 -34.05 -13.68 -3.31
C GLU A 346 -32.81 -12.85 -3.71
N THR A 347 -31.88 -12.69 -2.75
CA THR A 347 -30.59 -12.04 -2.94
C THR A 347 -29.48 -13.03 -2.63
N LEU A 348 -28.57 -13.23 -3.58
CA LEU A 348 -27.30 -13.92 -3.37
C LEU A 348 -26.25 -12.91 -2.94
N VAL A 349 -25.60 -13.13 -1.80
CA VAL A 349 -24.51 -12.31 -1.27
C VAL A 349 -23.25 -13.16 -1.21
N ILE A 350 -22.22 -12.76 -1.94
CA ILE A 350 -20.90 -13.37 -1.99
C ILE A 350 -19.94 -12.39 -1.34
N TYR A 351 -19.12 -12.84 -0.40
CA TYR A 351 -18.24 -11.94 0.38
C TYR A 351 -16.94 -12.63 0.76
N THR A 352 -15.88 -11.86 0.97
CA THR A 352 -14.60 -12.35 1.47
C THR A 352 -14.53 -12.27 2.99
N ASP A 353 -13.59 -13.00 3.60
CA ASP A 353 -13.42 -13.08 5.05
C ASP A 353 -13.12 -11.73 5.72
N GLY A 354 -12.60 -10.75 4.96
CA GLY A 354 -12.42 -9.39 5.47
C GLY A 354 -13.69 -8.73 6.00
N VAL A 355 -14.88 -9.23 5.64
CA VAL A 355 -16.15 -8.81 6.24
C VAL A 355 -16.28 -9.34 7.65
N THR A 356 -16.09 -10.64 7.85
CA THR A 356 -16.26 -11.33 9.15
C THR A 356 -15.10 -11.11 10.08
N ASP A 357 -13.89 -10.97 9.54
CA ASP A 357 -12.64 -10.74 10.24
C ASP A 357 -12.35 -9.25 10.53
N ALA A 358 -13.21 -8.33 10.07
CA ALA A 358 -13.11 -6.91 10.42
C ALA A 358 -13.05 -6.73 11.93
N ARG A 359 -12.05 -5.99 12.43
CA ARG A 359 -11.74 -5.89 13.86
C ARG A 359 -12.07 -4.51 14.43
N ASP A 360 -12.64 -4.51 15.64
CA ASP A 360 -12.80 -3.30 16.45
C ASP A 360 -11.45 -2.89 17.12
N ARG A 361 -11.46 -1.78 17.87
CA ARG A 361 -10.28 -1.30 18.61
C ARG A 361 -9.78 -2.28 19.70
N ALA A 362 -10.61 -3.20 20.13
CA ALA A 362 -10.25 -4.25 21.07
C ALA A 362 -9.84 -5.55 20.39
N ALA A 363 -9.68 -5.52 19.05
CA ALA A 363 -9.34 -6.65 18.19
C ALA A 363 -10.40 -7.78 18.14
N ASN A 364 -11.65 -7.51 18.52
CA ASN A 364 -12.74 -8.47 18.34
C ASN A 364 -13.19 -8.49 16.89
N PRO A 365 -13.41 -9.67 16.26
CA PRO A 365 -13.90 -9.74 14.89
C PRO A 365 -15.39 -9.33 14.82
N PHE A 366 -15.81 -8.87 13.64
CA PHE A 366 -17.23 -8.62 13.34
C PHE A 366 -18.06 -9.90 13.50
N SER A 367 -17.52 -11.00 13.08
CA SER A 367 -17.99 -12.37 13.11
C SER A 367 -19.14 -12.71 12.15
N GLU A 368 -19.20 -13.98 11.78
CA GLU A 368 -20.25 -14.51 10.92
C GLU A 368 -21.63 -14.40 11.58
N GLU A 369 -21.73 -14.59 12.90
CA GLU A 369 -23.01 -14.47 13.62
C GLU A 369 -23.63 -13.08 13.46
N ARG A 370 -22.82 -12.01 13.54
CA ARG A 370 -23.31 -10.64 13.32
C ARG A 370 -23.69 -10.42 11.87
N LEU A 371 -22.94 -10.96 10.92
CA LEU A 371 -23.27 -10.89 9.51
C LEU A 371 -24.62 -11.58 9.24
N LEU A 372 -24.84 -12.78 9.74
CA LEU A 372 -26.09 -13.52 9.58
C LEU A 372 -27.27 -12.80 10.25
N ALA A 373 -27.08 -12.23 11.44
CA ALA A 373 -28.09 -11.41 12.09
C ALA A 373 -28.44 -10.15 11.27
N LEU A 374 -27.42 -9.50 10.69
CA LEU A 374 -27.61 -8.35 9.81
C LEU A 374 -28.43 -8.71 8.55
N LEU A 375 -28.13 -9.85 7.93
CA LEU A 375 -28.76 -10.31 6.68
C LEU A 375 -30.08 -11.06 6.89
N SER A 376 -30.56 -11.20 8.13
CA SER A 376 -31.84 -11.87 8.45
C SER A 376 -33.07 -11.10 8.00
N SER A 377 -32.95 -9.83 7.64
CA SER A 377 -34.00 -9.02 7.00
C SER A 377 -33.62 -8.73 5.55
N ALA A 378 -34.56 -9.03 4.62
CA ALA A 378 -34.37 -8.74 3.20
C ALA A 378 -34.33 -7.23 2.93
N GLU A 379 -33.43 -6.82 2.06
CA GLU A 379 -33.39 -5.48 1.48
C GLU A 379 -33.96 -5.51 0.05
N PRO A 380 -34.58 -4.43 -0.42
CA PRO A 380 -35.26 -4.42 -1.71
C PRO A 380 -34.28 -4.42 -2.91
N SER A 381 -32.97 -4.22 -2.68
CA SER A 381 -31.98 -4.19 -3.75
C SER A 381 -30.61 -4.72 -3.31
N ALA A 382 -29.80 -5.11 -4.29
CA ALA A 382 -28.40 -5.49 -4.08
C ALA A 382 -27.57 -4.32 -3.52
N ALA A 383 -27.83 -3.11 -4.01
CA ALA A 383 -27.11 -1.91 -3.56
C ALA A 383 -27.40 -1.59 -2.08
N GLU A 384 -28.66 -1.69 -1.64
CA GLU A 384 -29.04 -1.48 -0.25
C GLU A 384 -28.48 -2.56 0.67
N THR A 385 -28.44 -3.80 0.23
CA THR A 385 -27.78 -4.91 0.95
C THR A 385 -26.31 -4.60 1.21
N ILE A 386 -25.57 -4.17 0.18
CA ILE A 386 -24.15 -3.80 0.33
C ILE A 386 -23.98 -2.58 1.24
N ALA A 387 -24.77 -1.53 1.04
CA ALA A 387 -24.69 -0.32 1.85
C ALA A 387 -24.92 -0.61 3.34
N ARG A 388 -25.86 -1.49 3.67
CA ARG A 388 -26.13 -1.95 5.02
C ARG A 388 -24.96 -2.75 5.59
N MET A 389 -24.38 -3.67 4.83
CA MET A 389 -23.19 -4.43 5.24
C MET A 389 -22.00 -3.51 5.50
N GLN A 390 -21.69 -2.60 4.58
CA GLN A 390 -20.61 -1.64 4.73
C GLN A 390 -20.80 -0.76 5.97
N SER A 391 -22.01 -0.22 6.17
CA SER A 391 -22.29 0.63 7.33
C SER A 391 -22.06 -0.12 8.64
N ALA A 392 -22.53 -1.37 8.75
CA ALA A 392 -22.36 -2.18 9.96
C ALA A 392 -20.90 -2.54 10.23
N VAL A 393 -20.14 -2.93 9.19
CA VAL A 393 -18.73 -3.26 9.29
C VAL A 393 -17.91 -2.03 9.69
N PHE A 394 -18.11 -0.86 9.05
CA PHE A 394 -17.40 0.35 9.40
C PHE A 394 -17.76 0.89 10.79
N GLN A 395 -19.01 0.74 11.20
CA GLN A 395 -19.41 1.06 12.57
C GLN A 395 -18.72 0.16 13.59
N HIS A 396 -18.50 -1.11 13.26
CA HIS A 396 -17.76 -2.04 14.11
C HIS A 396 -16.27 -1.68 14.19
N ILE A 397 -15.63 -1.38 13.06
CA ILE A 397 -14.21 -0.98 12.98
C ILE A 397 -13.95 0.28 13.82
N ASP A 398 -14.89 1.24 13.87
CA ASP A 398 -14.82 2.48 14.69
C ASP A 398 -13.46 3.17 14.67
N GLY A 399 -12.88 3.34 13.47
CA GLY A 399 -11.60 4.01 13.26
C GLY A 399 -10.36 3.16 13.59
N ALA A 400 -10.51 1.86 13.88
CA ALA A 400 -9.37 0.93 13.88
C ALA A 400 -8.84 0.72 12.45
N THR A 401 -7.61 0.24 12.33
CA THR A 401 -7.04 -0.09 11.02
C THR A 401 -7.76 -1.29 10.41
N GLN A 402 -8.20 -1.18 9.16
CA GLN A 402 -8.81 -2.28 8.41
C GLN A 402 -7.84 -3.48 8.37
N PHE A 403 -8.33 -4.66 8.76
CA PHE A 403 -7.51 -5.85 8.95
C PHE A 403 -7.23 -6.57 7.62
N ASP A 404 -8.26 -6.73 6.78
CA ASP A 404 -8.18 -7.41 5.49
C ASP A 404 -8.98 -6.69 4.41
N ASP A 405 -8.80 -7.10 3.14
CA ASP A 405 -9.56 -6.60 2.01
C ASP A 405 -11.04 -6.97 2.19
N ILE A 406 -11.94 -6.06 1.89
CA ILE A 406 -13.40 -6.28 2.01
C ILE A 406 -13.99 -6.27 0.61
N THR A 407 -14.46 -7.43 0.17
CA THR A 407 -15.11 -7.59 -1.13
C THR A 407 -16.50 -8.20 -0.96
N VAL A 408 -17.49 -7.58 -1.58
CA VAL A 408 -18.86 -8.07 -1.59
C VAL A 408 -19.44 -7.94 -2.99
N LEU A 409 -20.09 -9.00 -3.47
CA LEU A 409 -20.94 -8.99 -4.67
C LEU A 409 -22.35 -9.45 -4.27
N ALA A 410 -23.33 -8.60 -4.47
CA ALA A 410 -24.74 -8.93 -4.22
C ALA A 410 -25.50 -8.98 -5.55
N VAL A 411 -26.39 -9.97 -5.66
CA VAL A 411 -27.21 -10.23 -6.85
C VAL A 411 -28.65 -10.51 -6.41
N HIS A 412 -29.54 -9.58 -6.69
CA HIS A 412 -30.97 -9.65 -6.34
C HIS A 412 -31.80 -9.98 -7.56
N ARG A 413 -32.76 -10.93 -7.43
CA ARG A 413 -33.75 -11.27 -8.46
C ARG A 413 -35.08 -10.58 -8.15
N SER A 414 -35.48 -9.59 -8.97
CA SER A 414 -36.77 -8.87 -8.83
C SER A 414 -37.96 -9.71 -9.27
#